data_389eef3c8d8ecf744777db60c4fc8119
#
_entry.id   389eef3c8d8ecf744777db60c4fc8119
#
_cell.length_a   1.000
_cell.length_b   1.000
_cell.length_c   1.000
_cell.angle_alpha   90.00
_cell.angle_beta   90.00
_cell.angle_gamma   90.00
#
_symmetry.space_group_name_H-M   'P 1'
#
loop_
_entity.id
_entity.type
_entity.pdbx_description
1 polymer ?
#
loop_
_entity_poly.entity_id
_entity_poly.type
_entity_poly.pdbx_seq_one_letter_code
_entity_poly.pdbx_strand_id
1 'polypeptide(L)'
;MVDSSEVFDPAAHAAAMVGHHYRVDDYYEVGREKVREYARAVQDYHPVHWDEDIAQSYGHNGLVAPLTFISLVGILAQRRLFEQIVTGYDLSQIMQTDQILEFHRPIRAGDQLSCIVYLHSFRQAFGGDIIVTRNDVLDQNDELVLTTYTTLIGRSGGDIDPNMGEAVRNVLMHGVGPEERPEHHPRSADVPTPPAPVEIAATGTIVASKHVRRFEDVIAGAELPPRVVHLTRGDLVNYAGVSGDANPIHWSDDVVKLVGLENVVAHGMLTMGLGGGFVTSWLGDPGAVKEYNVRFTSPVYVPVDRPAEIEYTGKVKSVDPETRTAVVAIVAKSEGRKIFGRATATVQLS
;
A
#
# COMPACT_ATOMS: atom_id res chain seq x y z
N MET A 1 47.01 -14.84 -14.20
CA MET A 1 46.22 -13.91 -13.37
C MET A 1 44.80 -14.00 -13.89
N VAL A 2 43.96 -14.76 -13.21
CA VAL A 2 42.54 -14.89 -13.55
C VAL A 2 41.87 -13.68 -12.86
N ASP A 3 41.45 -12.74 -13.67
CA ASP A 3 40.64 -11.61 -13.21
C ASP A 3 39.22 -12.16 -12.89
N SER A 4 39.03 -12.54 -11.63
CA SER A 4 37.70 -12.88 -11.13
C SER A 4 37.00 -11.56 -10.77
N SER A 5 36.48 -10.87 -11.79
CA SER A 5 35.37 -9.95 -11.51
C SER A 5 34.23 -10.81 -10.95
N GLU A 6 34.07 -10.83 -9.64
CA GLU A 6 32.91 -11.45 -9.00
C GLU A 6 31.65 -10.87 -9.67
N VAL A 7 30.90 -11.74 -10.36
CA VAL A 7 29.63 -11.34 -10.93
C VAL A 7 28.73 -10.95 -9.76
N PHE A 8 28.24 -9.70 -9.75
CA PHE A 8 27.35 -9.20 -8.72
C PHE A 8 26.11 -10.10 -8.62
N ASP A 9 25.86 -10.65 -7.43
CA ASP A 9 24.68 -11.46 -7.11
C ASP A 9 23.67 -10.61 -6.34
N PRO A 10 22.59 -10.13 -6.97
CA PRO A 10 21.57 -9.30 -6.32
C PRO A 10 20.90 -9.99 -5.13
N ALA A 11 20.68 -11.32 -5.21
CA ALA A 11 20.02 -12.05 -4.15
C ALA A 11 20.90 -12.19 -2.92
N ALA A 12 22.19 -12.53 -3.11
CA ALA A 12 23.17 -12.58 -2.03
C ALA A 12 23.36 -11.18 -1.39
N HIS A 13 23.40 -10.13 -2.22
CA HIS A 13 23.47 -8.76 -1.73
C HIS A 13 22.25 -8.40 -0.89
N ALA A 14 21.02 -8.61 -1.40
CA ALA A 14 19.79 -8.32 -0.67
C ALA A 14 19.70 -9.12 0.66
N ALA A 15 20.13 -10.38 0.65
CA ALA A 15 20.17 -11.19 1.88
C ALA A 15 21.13 -10.61 2.94
N ALA A 16 22.28 -10.08 2.53
CA ALA A 16 23.24 -9.43 3.42
C ALA A 16 22.74 -8.10 3.96
N MET A 17 21.82 -7.43 3.25
CA MET A 17 21.26 -6.13 3.62
C MET A 17 20.03 -6.22 4.54
N VAL A 18 19.58 -7.42 4.93
CA VAL A 18 18.45 -7.57 5.86
C VAL A 18 18.75 -6.85 7.18
N GLY A 19 17.78 -6.06 7.65
CA GLY A 19 17.90 -5.21 8.84
C GLY A 19 18.41 -3.78 8.56
N HIS A 20 18.97 -3.52 7.36
CA HIS A 20 19.34 -2.16 6.99
C HIS A 20 18.10 -1.28 6.86
N HIS A 21 18.25 -0.05 7.30
CA HIS A 21 17.17 0.93 7.25
C HIS A 21 17.73 2.35 7.09
N TYR A 22 16.83 3.25 6.69
CA TYR A 22 17.11 4.69 6.62
C TYR A 22 15.86 5.48 6.98
N ARG A 23 16.04 6.68 7.47
CA ARG A 23 14.97 7.66 7.58
C ARG A 23 14.94 8.48 6.28
N VAL A 24 13.74 8.74 5.78
CA VAL A 24 13.54 9.64 4.63
C VAL A 24 13.92 11.07 5.05
N ASP A 25 14.64 11.77 4.18
CA ASP A 25 15.21 13.09 4.51
C ASP A 25 14.17 14.21 4.57
N ASP A 26 12.99 13.99 3.98
CA ASP A 26 11.91 14.96 3.89
C ASP A 26 10.60 14.35 4.40
N TYR A 27 9.60 15.18 4.63
CA TYR A 27 8.26 14.76 5.04
C TYR A 27 7.24 14.98 3.92
N TYR A 28 6.19 14.18 3.96
CA TYR A 28 5.02 14.35 3.12
C TYR A 28 3.93 15.10 3.91
N GLU A 29 3.54 16.29 3.42
CA GLU A 29 2.43 17.03 4.01
C GLU A 29 1.09 16.49 3.51
N VAL A 30 0.23 16.06 4.44
CA VAL A 30 -1.10 15.53 4.14
C VAL A 30 -2.07 16.69 3.87
N GLY A 31 -2.21 17.04 2.60
CA GLY A 31 -3.10 18.12 2.17
C GLY A 31 -4.58 17.71 2.19
N ARG A 32 -5.49 18.65 2.55
CA ARG A 32 -6.96 18.45 2.53
C ARG A 32 -7.47 17.92 1.20
N GLU A 33 -7.07 18.59 0.11
CA GLU A 33 -7.54 18.21 -1.23
C GLU A 33 -6.97 16.87 -1.66
N LYS A 34 -5.74 16.55 -1.25
CA LYS A 34 -5.16 15.24 -1.51
C LYS A 34 -5.93 14.11 -0.80
N VAL A 35 -6.42 14.33 0.42
CA VAL A 35 -7.32 13.39 1.11
C VAL A 35 -8.59 13.17 0.30
N ARG A 36 -9.23 14.24 -0.18
CA ARG A 36 -10.45 14.17 -1.00
C ARG A 36 -10.22 13.52 -2.36
N GLU A 37 -9.12 13.86 -3.03
CA GLU A 37 -8.72 13.24 -4.31
C GLU A 37 -8.52 11.74 -4.15
N TYR A 38 -7.81 11.34 -3.07
CA TYR A 38 -7.56 9.93 -2.79
C TYR A 38 -8.85 9.18 -2.43
N ALA A 39 -9.69 9.78 -1.59
CA ALA A 39 -11.00 9.22 -1.24
C ALA A 39 -11.87 8.97 -2.49
N ARG A 40 -11.88 9.94 -3.43
CA ARG A 40 -12.56 9.79 -4.72
C ARG A 40 -11.95 8.64 -5.54
N ALA A 41 -10.63 8.55 -5.59
CA ALA A 41 -9.93 7.54 -6.38
C ALA A 41 -10.19 6.11 -5.87
N VAL A 42 -10.35 5.93 -4.56
CA VAL A 42 -10.71 4.63 -3.94
C VAL A 42 -12.22 4.48 -3.68
N GLN A 43 -13.05 5.37 -4.25
CA GLN A 43 -14.52 5.38 -4.12
C GLN A 43 -14.99 5.29 -2.66
N ASP A 44 -14.25 5.92 -1.74
CA ASP A 44 -14.64 6.03 -0.33
C ASP A 44 -15.31 7.39 -0.08
N TYR A 45 -16.63 7.32 0.06
CA TYR A 45 -17.45 8.51 0.26
C TYR A 45 -17.85 8.71 1.72
N HIS A 46 -17.11 8.10 2.66
CA HIS A 46 -17.37 8.33 4.08
C HIS A 46 -17.17 9.80 4.42
N PRO A 47 -18.15 10.46 5.10
CA PRO A 47 -18.15 11.90 5.28
C PRO A 47 -16.90 12.49 5.94
N VAL A 48 -16.22 11.75 6.81
CA VAL A 48 -14.99 12.21 7.49
C VAL A 48 -13.81 12.49 6.55
N HIS A 49 -13.87 11.99 5.29
CA HIS A 49 -12.87 12.28 4.27
C HIS A 49 -13.16 13.58 3.52
N TRP A 50 -14.36 14.14 3.67
CA TRP A 50 -14.88 15.22 2.83
C TRP A 50 -15.20 16.49 3.60
N ASP A 51 -15.70 16.36 4.84
CA ASP A 51 -16.25 17.45 5.65
C ASP A 51 -15.53 17.50 7.00
N GLU A 52 -14.93 18.66 7.31
CA GLU A 52 -14.13 18.86 8.53
C GLU A 52 -15.00 18.95 9.77
N ASP A 53 -16.21 19.53 9.68
CA ASP A 53 -17.13 19.63 10.82
C ASP A 53 -17.62 18.22 11.19
N ILE A 54 -17.88 17.38 10.19
CA ILE A 54 -18.22 15.98 10.42
C ILE A 54 -17.02 15.25 11.03
N ALA A 55 -15.81 15.40 10.48
CA ALA A 55 -14.61 14.78 11.05
C ALA A 55 -14.41 15.19 12.51
N GLN A 56 -14.62 16.48 12.83
CA GLN A 56 -14.56 16.98 14.20
C GLN A 56 -15.64 16.34 15.09
N SER A 57 -16.85 16.12 14.59
CA SER A 57 -17.91 15.44 15.33
C SER A 57 -17.56 13.99 15.70
N TYR A 58 -16.67 13.36 14.92
CA TYR A 58 -16.08 12.05 15.17
C TYR A 58 -14.86 12.10 16.11
N GLY A 59 -14.41 13.29 16.51
CA GLY A 59 -13.25 13.50 17.38
C GLY A 59 -11.93 13.64 16.63
N HIS A 60 -11.97 13.88 15.32
CA HIS A 60 -10.77 14.08 14.51
C HIS A 60 -10.51 15.57 14.27
N ASN A 61 -9.24 15.99 14.40
CA ASN A 61 -8.82 17.39 14.23
C ASN A 61 -8.54 17.76 12.76
N GLY A 62 -9.19 17.11 11.81
CA GLY A 62 -9.02 17.32 10.36
C GLY A 62 -9.62 16.16 9.59
N LEU A 63 -9.68 16.29 8.26
CA LEU A 63 -10.16 15.20 7.41
C LEU A 63 -9.33 13.95 7.66
N VAL A 64 -10.00 12.82 7.88
CA VAL A 64 -9.34 11.51 8.02
C VAL A 64 -9.01 11.00 6.63
N ALA A 65 -7.78 10.54 6.42
CA ALA A 65 -7.42 9.92 5.16
C ALA A 65 -8.00 8.49 5.05
N PRO A 66 -8.36 8.00 3.85
CA PRO A 66 -8.72 6.60 3.65
C PRO A 66 -7.59 5.65 4.07
N LEU A 67 -7.93 4.41 4.46
CA LEU A 67 -6.97 3.45 5.05
C LEU A 67 -5.71 3.24 4.22
N THR A 68 -5.83 3.21 2.89
CA THR A 68 -4.69 2.95 1.99
C THR A 68 -3.97 4.22 1.52
N PHE A 69 -4.28 5.39 2.07
CA PHE A 69 -3.64 6.66 1.72
C PHE A 69 -2.11 6.61 1.84
N ILE A 70 -1.60 5.81 2.75
CA ILE A 70 -0.16 5.63 2.97
C ILE A 70 0.58 5.11 1.73
N SER A 71 -0.09 4.54 0.74
CA SER A 71 0.53 4.10 -0.52
C SER A 71 1.27 5.24 -1.23
N LEU A 72 0.76 6.47 -1.14
CA LEU A 72 1.41 7.68 -1.67
C LEU A 72 2.81 7.89 -1.07
N VAL A 73 2.87 7.83 0.25
CA VAL A 73 4.10 8.06 1.01
C VAL A 73 5.04 6.87 0.85
N GLY A 74 4.49 5.64 0.85
CA GLY A 74 5.25 4.40 0.71
C GLY A 74 6.01 4.32 -0.61
N ILE A 75 5.40 4.70 -1.74
CA ILE A 75 6.06 4.72 -3.06
C ILE A 75 7.27 5.67 -3.03
N LEU A 76 7.11 6.87 -2.48
CA LEU A 76 8.19 7.84 -2.38
C LEU A 76 9.28 7.37 -1.42
N ALA A 77 8.88 6.85 -0.26
CA ALA A 77 9.80 6.41 0.79
C ALA A 77 10.64 5.21 0.36
N GLN A 78 10.06 4.21 -0.31
CA GLN A 78 10.74 2.97 -0.69
C GLN A 78 11.65 3.11 -1.92
N ARG A 79 11.58 4.21 -2.66
CA ARG A 79 12.40 4.42 -3.86
C ARG A 79 13.89 4.20 -3.57
N ARG A 80 14.41 4.83 -2.53
CA ARG A 80 15.80 4.72 -2.11
C ARG A 80 16.20 3.29 -1.72
N LEU A 81 15.25 2.50 -1.17
CA LEU A 81 15.51 1.11 -0.82
C LEU A 81 15.93 0.29 -2.05
N PHE A 82 15.22 0.44 -3.16
CA PHE A 82 15.53 -0.26 -4.40
C PHE A 82 16.75 0.30 -5.13
N GLU A 83 17.08 1.56 -4.92
CA GLU A 83 18.26 2.17 -5.53
C GLU A 83 19.56 1.82 -4.81
N GLN A 84 19.52 1.59 -3.49
CA GLN A 84 20.72 1.51 -2.66
C GLN A 84 20.85 0.21 -1.86
N ILE A 85 19.74 -0.42 -1.48
CA ILE A 85 19.73 -1.60 -0.60
C ILE A 85 19.37 -2.86 -1.36
N VAL A 86 18.32 -2.83 -2.15
CA VAL A 86 17.84 -3.98 -2.95
C VAL A 86 18.18 -3.73 -4.42
N THR A 87 19.49 -3.63 -4.71
CA THR A 87 19.98 -3.32 -6.06
C THR A 87 20.00 -4.54 -6.98
N GLY A 88 19.93 -4.31 -8.29
CA GLY A 88 20.00 -5.37 -9.29
C GLY A 88 18.67 -6.06 -9.59
N TYR A 89 17.56 -5.50 -9.11
CA TYR A 89 16.22 -5.95 -9.46
C TYR A 89 15.58 -4.98 -10.46
N ASP A 90 14.91 -5.55 -11.46
CA ASP A 90 14.06 -4.79 -12.35
C ASP A 90 12.72 -4.50 -11.68
N LEU A 91 12.46 -3.25 -11.35
CA LEU A 91 11.23 -2.82 -10.68
C LEU A 91 9.97 -3.12 -11.49
N SER A 92 10.07 -3.22 -12.82
CA SER A 92 8.95 -3.58 -13.69
C SER A 92 8.50 -5.04 -13.52
N GLN A 93 9.36 -5.88 -12.95
CA GLN A 93 9.11 -7.31 -12.68
C GLN A 93 8.84 -7.60 -11.21
N ILE A 94 8.83 -6.58 -10.37
CA ILE A 94 8.47 -6.72 -8.96
C ILE A 94 6.97 -6.64 -8.81
N MET A 95 6.40 -7.62 -8.13
CA MET A 95 4.97 -7.74 -7.89
C MET A 95 4.67 -7.71 -6.39
N GLN A 96 3.77 -6.84 -5.97
CA GLN A 96 3.28 -6.82 -4.60
C GLN A 96 2.30 -7.97 -4.37
N THR A 97 2.53 -8.75 -3.32
CA THR A 97 1.68 -9.91 -2.97
C THR A 97 0.94 -9.77 -1.66
N ASP A 98 1.48 -9.04 -0.71
CA ASP A 98 0.82 -8.82 0.57
C ASP A 98 1.03 -7.36 1.03
N GLN A 99 0.03 -6.81 1.73
CA GLN A 99 0.10 -5.54 2.42
C GLN A 99 -0.54 -5.67 3.80
N ILE A 100 0.19 -5.23 4.82
CA ILE A 100 -0.32 -5.08 6.19
C ILE A 100 -0.18 -3.62 6.59
N LEU A 101 -1.24 -3.08 7.16
CA LEU A 101 -1.31 -1.73 7.71
C LEU A 101 -1.68 -1.85 9.18
N GLU A 102 -0.78 -1.47 10.09
CA GLU A 102 -1.00 -1.46 11.55
C GLU A 102 -1.12 -0.01 12.01
N PHE A 103 -2.35 0.42 12.29
CA PHE A 103 -2.64 1.81 12.66
C PHE A 103 -2.43 2.03 14.15
N HIS A 104 -1.68 3.05 14.49
CA HIS A 104 -1.54 3.56 15.86
C HIS A 104 -2.46 4.75 16.09
N ARG A 105 -2.72 5.52 15.04
CA ARG A 105 -3.79 6.51 14.91
C ARG A 105 -4.16 6.71 13.43
N PRO A 106 -5.32 7.30 13.11
CA PRO A 106 -5.63 7.64 11.73
C PRO A 106 -4.69 8.73 11.19
N ILE A 107 -4.36 8.66 9.89
CA ILE A 107 -3.72 9.76 9.16
C ILE A 107 -4.76 10.86 8.93
N ARG A 108 -4.37 12.11 9.12
CA ARG A 108 -5.26 13.29 9.01
C ARG A 108 -4.65 14.37 8.15
N ALA A 109 -5.49 15.18 7.53
CA ALA A 109 -5.05 16.40 6.89
C ALA A 109 -4.32 17.30 7.91
N GLY A 110 -3.16 17.82 7.52
CA GLY A 110 -2.25 18.58 8.36
C GLY A 110 -1.11 17.78 8.98
N ASP A 111 -1.13 16.45 8.89
CA ASP A 111 0.03 15.62 9.29
C ASP A 111 1.22 15.86 8.37
N GLN A 112 2.42 15.90 8.93
CA GLN A 112 3.69 15.89 8.21
C GLN A 112 4.34 14.52 8.44
N LEU A 113 4.21 13.64 7.46
CA LEU A 113 4.60 12.23 7.59
C LEU A 113 6.01 12.00 7.09
N SER A 114 6.87 11.45 7.93
CA SER A 114 8.19 10.91 7.54
C SER A 114 8.21 9.39 7.74
N CYS A 115 9.14 8.70 7.10
CA CYS A 115 9.23 7.24 7.17
C CYS A 115 10.63 6.79 7.58
N ILE A 116 10.69 5.73 8.41
CA ILE A 116 11.87 4.90 8.52
C ILE A 116 11.59 3.62 7.74
N VAL A 117 12.40 3.37 6.72
CA VAL A 117 12.23 2.27 5.78
C VAL A 117 13.24 1.17 6.08
N TYR A 118 12.78 -0.07 6.24
CA TYR A 118 13.61 -1.23 6.54
C TYR A 118 13.51 -2.27 5.44
N LEU A 119 14.63 -2.91 5.10
CA LEU A 119 14.60 -4.25 4.52
C LEU A 119 14.35 -5.24 5.66
N HIS A 120 13.08 -5.60 5.88
CA HIS A 120 12.66 -6.39 7.02
C HIS A 120 13.07 -7.86 6.92
N SER A 121 12.89 -8.47 5.75
CA SER A 121 13.33 -9.82 5.48
C SER A 121 13.52 -10.08 4.00
N PHE A 122 14.37 -11.06 3.70
CA PHE A 122 14.62 -11.56 2.36
C PHE A 122 14.69 -13.08 2.39
N ARG A 123 14.10 -13.74 1.40
CA ARG A 123 14.22 -15.18 1.22
C ARG A 123 13.96 -15.58 -0.21
N GLN A 124 14.64 -16.63 -0.68
CA GLN A 124 14.38 -17.26 -1.95
C GLN A 124 13.37 -18.40 -1.78
N ALA A 125 12.29 -18.41 -2.56
CA ALA A 125 11.30 -19.47 -2.55
C ALA A 125 10.52 -19.48 -3.88
N PHE A 126 10.08 -20.66 -4.29
CA PHE A 126 9.22 -20.87 -5.47
C PHE A 126 9.80 -20.29 -6.78
N GLY A 127 11.13 -20.26 -6.91
CA GLY A 127 11.81 -19.72 -8.09
C GLY A 127 11.82 -18.20 -8.20
N GLY A 128 11.57 -17.50 -7.11
CA GLY A 128 11.63 -16.05 -6.99
C GLY A 128 12.20 -15.60 -5.65
N ASP A 129 12.46 -14.31 -5.56
CA ASP A 129 12.97 -13.64 -4.38
C ASP A 129 11.82 -12.93 -3.66
N ILE A 130 11.58 -13.29 -2.41
CA ILE A 130 10.56 -12.70 -1.56
C ILE A 130 11.22 -11.65 -0.68
N ILE A 131 10.84 -10.40 -0.90
CA ILE A 131 11.36 -9.20 -0.24
C ILE A 131 10.25 -8.67 0.65
N VAL A 132 10.51 -8.48 1.94
CA VAL A 132 9.57 -7.81 2.85
C VAL A 132 10.18 -6.51 3.32
N THR A 133 9.47 -5.43 3.06
CA THR A 133 9.82 -4.11 3.59
C THR A 133 8.93 -3.77 4.77
N ARG A 134 9.47 -3.04 5.76
CA ARG A 134 8.72 -2.41 6.84
C ARG A 134 8.92 -0.91 6.75
N ASN A 135 7.84 -0.15 6.90
CA ASN A 135 7.91 1.30 7.06
C ASN A 135 7.26 1.68 8.38
N ASP A 136 8.02 2.37 9.25
CA ASP A 136 7.48 3.05 10.40
C ASP A 136 7.21 4.51 10.01
N VAL A 137 5.95 4.89 10.01
CA VAL A 137 5.48 6.22 9.60
C VAL A 137 5.30 7.09 10.83
N LEU A 138 6.01 8.20 10.85
CA LEU A 138 6.07 9.14 11.96
C LEU A 138 5.41 10.46 11.57
N ASP A 139 4.82 11.13 12.53
CA ASP A 139 4.32 12.50 12.36
C ASP A 139 5.41 13.56 12.67
N GLN A 140 5.02 14.82 12.66
CA GLN A 140 5.89 15.98 12.94
C GLN A 140 6.46 16.00 14.37
N ASN A 141 5.95 15.17 15.28
CA ASN A 141 6.43 15.05 16.66
C ASN A 141 7.27 13.78 16.87
N ASP A 142 7.61 13.08 15.79
CA ASP A 142 8.24 11.75 15.81
C ASP A 142 7.37 10.67 16.51
N GLU A 143 6.05 10.86 16.56
CA GLU A 143 5.13 9.88 17.08
C GLU A 143 4.70 8.89 15.99
N LEU A 144 4.66 7.60 16.34
CA LEU A 144 4.31 6.53 15.40
C LEU A 144 2.82 6.58 15.03
N VAL A 145 2.54 6.81 13.75
CA VAL A 145 1.18 6.89 13.19
C VAL A 145 0.73 5.54 12.65
N LEU A 146 1.63 4.88 11.90
CA LEU A 146 1.32 3.65 11.17
C LEU A 146 2.59 2.83 10.97
N THR A 147 2.50 1.51 11.11
CA THR A 147 3.53 0.56 10.64
C THR A 147 2.99 -0.20 9.45
N THR A 148 3.77 -0.30 8.37
CA THR A 148 3.37 -1.07 7.19
C THR A 148 4.36 -2.20 6.92
N TYR A 149 3.83 -3.34 6.44
CA TYR A 149 4.65 -4.41 5.87
C TYR A 149 4.17 -4.68 4.45
N THR A 150 5.10 -4.57 3.50
CA THR A 150 4.84 -4.85 2.09
C THR A 150 5.66 -6.06 1.67
N THR A 151 4.99 -7.11 1.19
CA THR A 151 5.67 -8.27 0.60
C THR A 151 5.69 -8.14 -0.90
N LEU A 152 6.87 -8.24 -1.46
CA LEU A 152 7.15 -8.15 -2.88
C LEU A 152 7.78 -9.47 -3.36
N ILE A 153 7.45 -9.86 -4.58
CA ILE A 153 8.12 -10.96 -5.27
C ILE A 153 8.79 -10.39 -6.51
N GLY A 154 10.09 -10.68 -6.65
CA GLY A 154 10.90 -10.31 -7.80
C GLY A 154 11.73 -11.51 -8.27
N ARG A 155 12.45 -11.31 -9.38
CA ARG A 155 13.49 -12.24 -9.84
C ARG A 155 14.77 -11.47 -10.02
N SER A 156 15.85 -12.02 -9.46
CA SER A 156 17.22 -11.55 -9.70
C SER A 156 17.80 -12.25 -10.92
N GLY A 157 18.57 -11.53 -11.74
CA GLY A 157 19.39 -12.12 -12.80
C GLY A 157 18.63 -12.71 -14.00
N GLY A 158 17.37 -12.35 -14.20
CA GLY A 158 16.65 -12.71 -15.43
C GLY A 158 17.13 -11.90 -16.63
N ASP A 159 17.23 -12.53 -17.81
CA ASP A 159 17.38 -11.81 -19.07
C ASP A 159 16.15 -10.90 -19.24
N ILE A 160 16.34 -9.60 -18.98
CA ILE A 160 15.32 -8.60 -19.28
C ILE A 160 15.19 -8.58 -20.81
N ASP A 161 14.01 -8.85 -21.33
CA ASP A 161 13.77 -8.63 -22.75
C ASP A 161 14.06 -7.15 -23.07
N PRO A 162 15.10 -6.86 -23.89
CA PRO A 162 15.45 -5.47 -24.19
C PRO A 162 14.28 -4.67 -24.77
N ASN A 163 13.38 -5.35 -25.49
CA ASN A 163 12.17 -4.74 -26.07
C ASN A 163 11.18 -4.31 -24.97
N MET A 164 11.08 -5.08 -23.88
CA MET A 164 10.24 -4.74 -22.74
C MET A 164 10.76 -3.48 -22.02
N GLY A 165 12.06 -3.43 -21.75
CA GLY A 165 12.69 -2.27 -21.13
C GLY A 165 12.52 -0.99 -21.96
N GLU A 166 12.65 -1.09 -23.28
CA GLU A 166 12.43 0.02 -24.19
C GLU A 166 10.95 0.44 -24.24
N ALA A 167 10.02 -0.50 -24.37
CA ALA A 167 8.58 -0.22 -24.40
C ALA A 167 8.10 0.45 -23.10
N VAL A 168 8.61 0.00 -21.94
CA VAL A 168 8.30 0.63 -20.65
C VAL A 168 8.87 2.04 -20.58
N ARG A 169 10.13 2.26 -20.99
CA ARG A 169 10.72 3.62 -21.02
C ARG A 169 9.96 4.58 -21.91
N ASN A 170 9.48 4.12 -23.07
CA ASN A 170 8.77 4.96 -24.03
C ASN A 170 7.39 5.42 -23.56
N VAL A 171 6.81 4.78 -22.54
CA VAL A 171 5.48 5.10 -22.01
C VAL A 171 5.51 5.64 -20.57
N LEU A 172 6.64 5.54 -19.87
CA LEU A 172 6.78 6.14 -18.55
C LEU A 172 6.86 7.67 -18.64
N MET A 173 6.38 8.33 -17.61
CA MET A 173 6.46 9.77 -17.47
C MET A 173 7.94 10.22 -17.42
N HIS A 174 8.27 11.31 -18.10
CA HIS A 174 9.59 11.93 -18.04
C HIS A 174 10.01 12.24 -16.59
N GLY A 175 11.30 12.11 -16.29
CA GLY A 175 11.88 12.43 -15.00
C GLY A 175 11.66 11.37 -13.91
N VAL A 176 11.06 10.23 -14.26
CA VAL A 176 10.88 9.10 -13.30
C VAL A 176 12.09 8.16 -13.31
N GLY A 177 12.82 8.08 -14.43
CA GLY A 177 14.02 7.26 -14.55
C GLY A 177 15.19 7.78 -13.69
N PRO A 178 16.07 6.89 -13.20
CA PRO A 178 17.23 7.29 -12.40
C PRO A 178 18.22 8.17 -13.17
N GLU A 179 18.23 8.09 -14.50
CA GLU A 179 19.11 8.85 -15.39
C GLU A 179 18.57 10.26 -15.73
N GLU A 180 17.27 10.49 -15.53
CA GLU A 180 16.58 11.73 -15.94
C GLU A 180 16.33 12.70 -14.77
N ARG A 181 16.94 12.45 -13.62
CA ARG A 181 16.74 13.31 -12.43
C ARG A 181 17.38 14.69 -12.64
N PRO A 182 16.67 15.77 -12.34
CA PRO A 182 17.29 17.07 -12.20
C PRO A 182 18.45 16.99 -11.21
N GLU A 183 19.57 17.65 -11.50
CA GLU A 183 20.79 17.66 -10.68
C GLU A 183 20.56 18.16 -9.22
N HIS A 184 19.38 18.72 -8.94
CA HIS A 184 19.00 19.29 -7.65
C HIS A 184 18.30 18.33 -6.69
N HIS A 185 18.02 17.07 -7.09
CA HIS A 185 17.61 16.08 -6.11
C HIS A 185 18.83 15.67 -5.27
N PRO A 186 18.78 15.79 -3.96
CA PRO A 186 19.88 15.38 -3.11
C PRO A 186 20.20 13.90 -3.40
N ARG A 187 21.38 13.66 -3.97
CA ARG A 187 21.94 12.33 -4.06
C ARG A 187 22.24 11.93 -2.62
N SER A 188 21.47 10.99 -2.12
CA SER A 188 21.81 10.42 -0.83
C SER A 188 23.21 9.84 -0.91
N ALA A 189 24.14 10.47 -0.22
CA ALA A 189 25.46 9.93 0.04
C ALA A 189 25.30 8.72 0.97
N ASP A 190 26.01 7.67 0.64
CA ASP A 190 26.30 6.48 1.43
C ASP A 190 25.12 5.57 1.85
N VAL A 191 25.23 4.30 1.53
CA VAL A 191 24.40 3.24 2.10
C VAL A 191 24.59 3.29 3.62
N PRO A 192 23.53 3.55 4.39
CA PRO A 192 23.68 3.65 5.84
C PRO A 192 24.19 2.32 6.39
N THR A 193 25.25 2.39 7.19
CA THR A 193 25.60 1.30 8.11
C THR A 193 24.39 1.08 9.02
N PRO A 194 24.00 -0.18 9.33
CA PRO A 194 22.82 -0.40 10.15
C PRO A 194 23.01 0.29 11.51
N PRO A 195 22.24 1.34 11.82
CA PRO A 195 22.19 1.85 13.18
C PRO A 195 21.50 0.79 14.05
N ALA A 196 21.74 0.84 15.35
CA ALA A 196 20.98 0.04 16.28
C ALA A 196 19.46 0.23 16.03
N PRO A 197 18.63 -0.82 16.15
CA PRO A 197 17.21 -0.71 15.96
C PRO A 197 16.66 0.46 16.78
N VAL A 198 15.97 1.38 16.11
CA VAL A 198 15.27 2.47 16.80
C VAL A 198 13.98 1.87 17.32
N GLU A 199 13.87 1.64 18.62
CA GLU A 199 12.60 1.32 19.25
C GLU A 199 11.78 2.61 19.34
N ILE A 200 10.81 2.73 18.46
CA ILE A 200 9.83 3.82 18.52
C ILE A 200 8.64 3.29 19.32
N ALA A 201 8.44 3.89 20.49
CA ALA A 201 7.27 3.58 21.29
C ALA A 201 6.00 4.07 20.56
N ALA A 202 5.04 3.17 20.36
CA ALA A 202 3.72 3.57 19.92
C ALA A 202 3.04 4.35 21.06
N THR A 203 2.91 5.66 20.90
CA THR A 203 2.30 6.55 21.89
C THR A 203 0.79 6.71 21.70
N GLY A 204 0.29 6.34 20.51
CA GLY A 204 -1.12 6.46 20.17
C GLY A 204 -1.93 5.22 20.54
N THR A 205 -3.09 5.43 21.16
CA THR A 205 -4.11 4.40 21.32
C THR A 205 -5.30 4.79 20.45
N ILE A 206 -5.75 3.86 19.60
CA ILE A 206 -6.98 4.06 18.84
C ILE A 206 -8.15 4.04 19.83
N VAL A 207 -8.81 5.21 19.97
CA VAL A 207 -10.00 5.35 20.77
C VAL A 207 -11.21 5.38 19.84
N ALA A 208 -12.14 4.45 20.07
CA ALA A 208 -13.39 4.42 19.30
C ALA A 208 -14.23 5.68 19.58
N SER A 209 -14.66 6.34 18.52
CA SER A 209 -15.64 7.44 18.62
C SER A 209 -17.03 6.88 18.92
N LYS A 210 -17.96 7.75 19.35
CA LYS A 210 -19.38 7.40 19.55
C LYS A 210 -20.10 6.94 18.26
N HIS A 211 -19.47 7.14 17.10
CA HIS A 211 -20.02 6.78 15.79
C HIS A 211 -19.63 5.36 15.34
N VAL A 212 -18.73 4.70 16.09
CA VAL A 212 -18.37 3.31 15.85
C VAL A 212 -19.48 2.40 16.36
N ARG A 213 -19.63 1.23 15.74
CA ARG A 213 -20.54 0.18 16.23
C ARG A 213 -20.24 -0.17 17.66
N ARG A 214 -21.28 -0.36 18.46
CA ARG A 214 -21.13 -0.81 19.83
C ARG A 214 -20.72 -2.27 19.87
N PHE A 215 -19.87 -2.62 20.81
CA PHE A 215 -19.36 -3.98 20.98
C PHE A 215 -20.52 -4.98 21.17
N GLU A 216 -21.56 -4.59 21.93
CA GLU A 216 -22.71 -5.42 22.26
C GLU A 216 -23.57 -5.79 21.02
N ASP A 217 -23.47 -4.99 19.95
CA ASP A 217 -24.22 -5.18 18.71
C ASP A 217 -23.45 -6.03 17.68
N VAL A 218 -22.20 -6.46 17.99
CA VAL A 218 -21.35 -7.21 17.07
C VAL A 218 -21.11 -8.62 17.59
N ILE A 219 -21.55 -9.60 16.81
CA ILE A 219 -21.40 -11.01 17.16
C ILE A 219 -20.55 -11.77 16.13
N ALA A 220 -19.75 -12.73 16.61
CA ALA A 220 -19.00 -13.61 15.72
C ALA A 220 -19.97 -14.37 14.79
N GLY A 221 -19.62 -14.44 13.52
CA GLY A 221 -20.47 -15.07 12.50
C GLY A 221 -21.41 -14.10 11.77
N ALA A 222 -21.62 -12.87 12.27
CA ALA A 222 -22.45 -11.88 11.57
C ALA A 222 -21.83 -11.51 10.22
N GLU A 223 -22.67 -11.42 9.20
CA GLU A 223 -22.28 -11.02 7.86
C GLU A 223 -22.41 -9.49 7.68
N LEU A 224 -21.48 -8.91 6.94
CA LEU A 224 -21.56 -7.53 6.52
C LEU A 224 -22.44 -7.42 5.26
N PRO A 225 -23.22 -6.33 5.10
CA PRO A 225 -23.93 -6.09 3.85
C PRO A 225 -22.98 -6.13 2.66
N PRO A 226 -23.26 -6.90 1.59
CA PRO A 226 -22.37 -6.97 0.43
C PRO A 226 -22.29 -5.64 -0.29
N ARG A 227 -21.18 -5.38 -0.96
CA ARG A 227 -20.96 -4.18 -1.78
C ARG A 227 -20.39 -4.59 -3.13
N VAL A 228 -21.00 -4.10 -4.21
CA VAL A 228 -20.47 -4.20 -5.56
C VAL A 228 -19.91 -2.86 -5.98
N VAL A 229 -18.70 -2.86 -6.52
CA VAL A 229 -18.05 -1.68 -7.07
C VAL A 229 -17.66 -1.92 -8.52
N HIS A 230 -17.60 -0.85 -9.29
CA HIS A 230 -17.24 -0.87 -10.70
C HIS A 230 -15.98 -0.06 -10.93
N LEU A 231 -15.09 -0.57 -11.78
CA LEU A 231 -13.86 0.10 -12.18
C LEU A 231 -13.81 0.22 -13.71
N THR A 232 -13.54 1.42 -14.19
CA THR A 232 -13.28 1.73 -15.59
C THR A 232 -11.80 2.02 -15.81
N ARG A 233 -11.37 2.12 -17.07
CA ARG A 233 -10.02 2.61 -17.41
C ARG A 233 -9.77 4.01 -16.86
N GLY A 234 -10.80 4.86 -16.83
CA GLY A 234 -10.72 6.20 -16.25
C GLY A 234 -10.38 6.20 -14.77
N ASP A 235 -10.93 5.23 -14.01
CA ASP A 235 -10.61 5.07 -12.59
C ASP A 235 -9.15 4.68 -12.38
N LEU A 236 -8.59 3.81 -13.25
CA LEU A 236 -7.18 3.42 -13.18
C LEU A 236 -6.25 4.59 -13.47
N VAL A 237 -6.56 5.39 -14.51
CA VAL A 237 -5.79 6.61 -14.85
C VAL A 237 -5.86 7.62 -13.72
N ASN A 238 -7.05 7.85 -13.15
CA ASN A 238 -7.22 8.74 -12.00
C ASN A 238 -6.41 8.25 -10.79
N TYR A 239 -6.49 6.95 -10.47
CA TYR A 239 -5.74 6.38 -9.36
C TYR A 239 -4.22 6.50 -9.59
N ALA A 240 -3.72 6.20 -10.79
CA ALA A 240 -2.30 6.36 -11.14
C ALA A 240 -1.81 7.80 -10.89
N GLY A 241 -2.60 8.80 -11.33
CA GLY A 241 -2.27 10.22 -11.13
C GLY A 241 -2.33 10.66 -9.66
N VAL A 242 -3.30 10.13 -8.91
CA VAL A 242 -3.49 10.49 -7.50
C VAL A 242 -2.47 9.78 -6.61
N SER A 243 -2.20 8.49 -6.85
CA SER A 243 -1.30 7.67 -6.02
C SER A 243 0.17 7.82 -6.38
N GLY A 244 0.48 8.30 -7.59
CA GLY A 244 1.84 8.31 -8.13
C GLY A 244 2.32 6.96 -8.65
N ASP A 245 1.46 5.94 -8.67
CA ASP A 245 1.76 4.61 -9.24
C ASP A 245 1.49 4.64 -10.75
N ALA A 246 2.50 5.02 -11.50
CA ALA A 246 2.47 5.17 -12.95
C ALA A 246 2.83 3.87 -13.70
N ASN A 247 2.85 2.70 -13.04
CA ASN A 247 3.22 1.44 -13.69
C ASN A 247 2.32 1.18 -14.92
N PRO A 248 2.89 1.05 -16.11
CA PRO A 248 2.13 0.98 -17.36
C PRO A 248 1.25 -0.26 -17.51
N ILE A 249 1.41 -1.30 -16.69
CA ILE A 249 0.49 -2.45 -16.68
C ILE A 249 -0.95 -2.05 -16.31
N HIS A 250 -1.14 -0.88 -15.69
CA HIS A 250 -2.42 -0.38 -15.26
C HIS A 250 -3.14 0.50 -16.31
N TRP A 251 -2.48 0.83 -17.44
CA TRP A 251 -3.08 1.73 -18.43
C TRP A 251 -2.62 1.52 -19.88
N SER A 252 -1.50 0.81 -20.14
CA SER A 252 -0.97 0.59 -21.50
C SER A 252 -1.31 -0.81 -22.01
N ASP A 253 -2.16 -0.87 -23.06
CA ASP A 253 -2.52 -2.14 -23.72
C ASP A 253 -1.32 -2.82 -24.40
N ASP A 254 -0.34 -2.06 -24.85
CA ASP A 254 0.84 -2.62 -25.52
C ASP A 254 1.79 -3.25 -24.48
N VAL A 255 1.99 -2.60 -23.33
CA VAL A 255 2.82 -3.16 -22.26
C VAL A 255 2.20 -4.42 -21.68
N VAL A 256 0.89 -4.47 -21.44
CA VAL A 256 0.24 -5.68 -20.89
C VAL A 256 0.35 -6.87 -21.82
N LYS A 257 0.33 -6.67 -23.16
CA LYS A 257 0.57 -7.74 -24.13
C LYS A 257 1.99 -8.28 -24.04
N LEU A 258 2.99 -7.39 -23.90
CA LEU A 258 4.40 -7.78 -23.78
C LEU A 258 4.66 -8.63 -22.51
N VAL A 259 3.98 -8.30 -21.40
CA VAL A 259 4.12 -9.07 -20.15
C VAL A 259 3.15 -10.25 -20.05
N GLY A 260 2.41 -10.55 -21.12
CA GLY A 260 1.53 -11.72 -21.21
C GLY A 260 0.24 -11.63 -20.39
N LEU A 261 -0.22 -10.42 -20.07
CA LEU A 261 -1.51 -10.19 -19.42
C LEU A 261 -2.62 -10.08 -20.47
N GLU A 262 -3.83 -10.52 -20.10
CA GLU A 262 -5.02 -10.48 -21.00
C GLU A 262 -5.52 -9.06 -21.23
N ASN A 263 -5.36 -8.18 -20.25
CA ASN A 263 -5.85 -6.81 -20.25
C ASN A 263 -5.08 -5.96 -19.23
N VAL A 264 -5.27 -4.64 -19.21
CA VAL A 264 -4.73 -3.85 -18.10
C VAL A 264 -5.37 -4.31 -16.79
N VAL A 265 -4.60 -4.20 -15.72
CA VAL A 265 -5.00 -4.67 -14.39
C VAL A 265 -5.23 -3.50 -13.46
N ALA A 266 -6.18 -3.61 -12.54
CA ALA A 266 -6.35 -2.64 -11.49
C ALA A 266 -5.15 -2.68 -10.52
N HIS A 267 -4.74 -1.53 -9.99
CA HIS A 267 -3.72 -1.45 -8.94
C HIS A 267 -4.16 -2.26 -7.71
N GLY A 268 -3.25 -3.04 -7.16
CA GLY A 268 -3.53 -3.82 -5.94
C GLY A 268 -4.01 -2.93 -4.79
N MET A 269 -3.32 -1.80 -4.57
CA MET A 269 -3.68 -0.85 -3.52
C MET A 269 -5.00 -0.13 -3.77
N LEU A 270 -5.44 0.04 -5.03
CA LEU A 270 -6.80 0.51 -5.35
C LEU A 270 -7.84 -0.51 -4.89
N THR A 271 -7.67 -1.79 -5.25
CA THR A 271 -8.61 -2.84 -4.82
C THR A 271 -8.64 -2.99 -3.30
N MET A 272 -7.49 -2.84 -2.63
CA MET A 272 -7.40 -2.80 -1.17
C MET A 272 -8.13 -1.58 -0.59
N GLY A 273 -8.00 -0.40 -1.21
CA GLY A 273 -8.71 0.82 -0.79
C GLY A 273 -10.22 0.70 -0.87
N LEU A 274 -10.74 0.13 -1.98
CA LEU A 274 -12.17 -0.18 -2.14
C LEU A 274 -12.67 -1.15 -1.05
N GLY A 275 -11.86 -2.16 -0.71
CA GLY A 275 -12.15 -3.08 0.39
C GLY A 275 -12.08 -2.39 1.77
N GLY A 276 -11.20 -1.41 1.94
CA GLY A 276 -11.16 -0.55 3.13
C GLY A 276 -12.45 0.21 3.33
N GLY A 277 -12.91 0.91 2.28
CA GLY A 277 -14.20 1.62 2.30
C GLY A 277 -15.41 0.72 2.53
N PHE A 278 -15.35 -0.55 2.11
CA PHE A 278 -16.37 -1.56 2.44
C PHE A 278 -16.43 -1.83 3.95
N VAL A 279 -15.29 -2.02 4.61
CA VAL A 279 -15.23 -2.27 6.05
C VAL A 279 -15.62 -1.04 6.85
N THR A 280 -15.09 0.13 6.51
CA THR A 280 -15.34 1.38 7.24
C THR A 280 -16.79 1.84 7.15
N SER A 281 -17.45 1.59 6.03
CA SER A 281 -18.91 1.83 5.87
C SER A 281 -19.74 1.00 6.85
N TRP A 282 -19.32 -0.22 7.16
CA TRP A 282 -19.98 -1.06 8.17
C TRP A 282 -19.59 -0.63 9.58
N LEU A 283 -18.32 -0.29 9.82
CA LEU A 283 -17.78 0.05 11.15
C LEU A 283 -18.34 1.35 11.68
N GLY A 284 -18.45 2.38 10.84
CA GLY A 284 -18.96 3.71 11.16
C GLY A 284 -17.88 4.79 11.26
N ASP A 285 -16.68 4.49 11.77
CA ASP A 285 -15.55 5.43 11.84
C ASP A 285 -14.27 4.78 11.28
N PRO A 286 -13.73 5.27 10.16
CA PRO A 286 -12.47 4.77 9.61
C PRO A 286 -11.30 4.84 10.58
N GLY A 287 -11.30 5.82 11.49
CA GLY A 287 -10.26 5.99 12.51
C GLY A 287 -10.21 4.88 13.56
N ALA A 288 -11.21 4.00 13.59
CA ALA A 288 -11.28 2.88 14.53
C ALA A 288 -10.70 1.56 13.96
N VAL A 289 -10.12 1.57 12.77
CA VAL A 289 -9.39 0.41 12.23
C VAL A 289 -7.99 0.35 12.84
N LYS A 290 -7.64 -0.80 13.43
CA LYS A 290 -6.34 -1.06 14.06
C LYS A 290 -5.37 -1.75 13.13
N GLU A 291 -5.85 -2.71 12.34
CA GLU A 291 -5.05 -3.43 11.35
C GLU A 291 -5.89 -3.69 10.11
N TYR A 292 -5.27 -3.58 8.95
CA TYR A 292 -5.85 -4.00 7.69
C TYR A 292 -4.82 -4.79 6.89
N ASN A 293 -5.11 -6.06 6.61
CA ASN A 293 -4.18 -7.03 6.03
C ASN A 293 -4.81 -7.68 4.80
N VAL A 294 -4.11 -7.63 3.67
CA VAL A 294 -4.56 -8.21 2.41
C VAL A 294 -3.43 -8.97 1.72
N ARG A 295 -3.74 -10.21 1.29
CA ARG A 295 -2.94 -10.95 0.32
C ARG A 295 -3.61 -10.89 -1.05
N PHE A 296 -2.90 -10.37 -2.04
CA PHE A 296 -3.34 -10.34 -3.42
C PHE A 296 -3.08 -11.70 -4.08
N THR A 297 -4.07 -12.24 -4.80
CA THR A 297 -3.96 -13.59 -5.40
C THR A 297 -4.28 -13.63 -6.89
N SER A 298 -5.14 -12.74 -7.35
CA SER A 298 -5.50 -12.68 -8.76
C SER A 298 -5.68 -11.22 -9.19
N PRO A 299 -5.30 -10.87 -10.42
CA PRO A 299 -5.53 -9.53 -10.95
C PRO A 299 -7.01 -9.28 -11.19
N VAL A 300 -7.40 -8.01 -11.17
CA VAL A 300 -8.67 -7.53 -11.69
C VAL A 300 -8.40 -6.95 -13.07
N TYR A 301 -8.84 -7.60 -14.10
CA TYR A 301 -8.76 -7.10 -15.47
C TYR A 301 -9.82 -6.03 -15.72
N VAL A 302 -9.41 -4.91 -16.33
CA VAL A 302 -10.32 -3.80 -16.64
C VAL A 302 -10.37 -3.61 -18.16
N PRO A 303 -11.38 -4.23 -18.84
CA PRO A 303 -11.52 -4.12 -20.28
C PRO A 303 -11.88 -2.68 -20.69
N VAL A 304 -11.66 -2.37 -21.99
CA VAL A 304 -11.92 -1.04 -22.53
C VAL A 304 -13.42 -0.79 -22.80
N ASP A 305 -14.17 -1.86 -23.05
CA ASP A 305 -15.55 -1.84 -23.52
C ASP A 305 -16.62 -1.94 -22.43
N ARG A 306 -16.21 -2.30 -21.21
CA ARG A 306 -17.11 -2.41 -20.06
C ARG A 306 -16.38 -2.18 -18.75
N PRO A 307 -17.08 -1.74 -17.68
CA PRO A 307 -16.51 -1.71 -16.34
C PRO A 307 -16.16 -3.13 -15.86
N ALA A 308 -15.08 -3.24 -15.09
CA ALA A 308 -14.83 -4.41 -14.25
C ALA A 308 -15.68 -4.32 -12.99
N GLU A 309 -16.17 -5.45 -12.52
CA GLU A 309 -16.97 -5.55 -11.31
C GLU A 309 -16.18 -6.27 -10.22
N ILE A 310 -16.21 -5.72 -8.98
CA ILE A 310 -15.67 -6.36 -7.80
C ILE A 310 -16.78 -6.46 -6.75
N GLU A 311 -17.07 -7.68 -6.32
CA GLU A 311 -17.97 -7.98 -5.21
C GLU A 311 -17.17 -8.13 -3.91
N TYR A 312 -17.51 -7.32 -2.90
CA TYR A 312 -17.00 -7.44 -1.54
C TYR A 312 -18.06 -8.03 -0.63
N THR A 313 -17.70 -9.08 0.11
CA THR A 313 -18.49 -9.64 1.20
C THR A 313 -17.62 -9.74 2.43
N GLY A 314 -18.22 -9.72 3.62
CA GLY A 314 -17.48 -9.78 4.87
C GLY A 314 -18.24 -10.52 5.95
N LYS A 315 -17.47 -11.03 6.93
CA LYS A 315 -18.02 -11.73 8.10
C LYS A 315 -17.18 -11.41 9.33
N VAL A 316 -17.81 -11.15 10.43
CA VAL A 316 -17.15 -11.05 11.74
C VAL A 316 -16.60 -12.43 12.10
N LYS A 317 -15.27 -12.57 12.10
CA LYS A 317 -14.58 -13.83 12.38
C LYS A 317 -14.53 -14.12 13.88
N SER A 318 -14.20 -13.10 14.66
CA SER A 318 -14.09 -13.17 16.12
C SER A 318 -14.32 -11.82 16.75
N VAL A 319 -14.70 -11.83 18.01
CA VAL A 319 -14.80 -10.66 18.90
C VAL A 319 -13.99 -10.92 20.14
N ASP A 320 -13.36 -9.90 20.69
CA ASP A 320 -12.58 -9.96 21.92
C ASP A 320 -13.19 -9.00 22.95
N PRO A 321 -13.78 -9.52 24.04
CA PRO A 321 -14.41 -8.69 25.05
C PRO A 321 -13.42 -7.91 25.94
N GLU A 322 -12.17 -8.39 26.06
CA GLU A 322 -11.17 -7.70 26.90
C GLU A 322 -10.68 -6.42 26.23
N THR A 323 -10.43 -6.48 24.94
CA THR A 323 -9.96 -5.34 24.13
C THR A 323 -11.10 -4.59 23.42
N ARG A 324 -12.32 -5.12 23.48
CA ARG A 324 -13.50 -4.63 22.73
C ARG A 324 -13.21 -4.50 21.24
N THR A 325 -12.54 -5.49 20.66
CA THR A 325 -12.19 -5.52 19.23
C THR A 325 -12.94 -6.61 18.49
N ALA A 326 -13.04 -6.45 17.18
CA ALA A 326 -13.52 -7.50 16.29
C ALA A 326 -12.54 -7.70 15.12
N VAL A 327 -12.45 -8.94 14.65
CA VAL A 327 -11.74 -9.28 13.41
C VAL A 327 -12.79 -9.57 12.35
N VAL A 328 -12.76 -8.80 11.26
CA VAL A 328 -13.61 -8.96 10.08
C VAL A 328 -12.81 -9.67 8.99
N ALA A 329 -13.30 -10.80 8.51
CA ALA A 329 -12.77 -11.46 7.32
C ALA A 329 -13.48 -10.90 6.09
N ILE A 330 -12.70 -10.60 5.04
CA ILE A 330 -13.17 -9.98 3.81
C ILE A 330 -12.92 -10.96 2.66
N VAL A 331 -13.90 -11.07 1.77
CA VAL A 331 -13.78 -11.78 0.50
C VAL A 331 -14.05 -10.78 -0.61
N ALA A 332 -13.12 -10.68 -1.54
CA ALA A 332 -13.28 -9.88 -2.76
C ALA A 332 -13.21 -10.79 -3.98
N LYS A 333 -14.13 -10.64 -4.90
CA LYS A 333 -14.20 -11.41 -6.15
C LYS A 333 -14.40 -10.50 -7.35
N SER A 334 -13.74 -10.85 -8.45
CA SER A 334 -14.01 -10.29 -9.77
C SER A 334 -14.15 -11.42 -10.76
N GLU A 335 -15.19 -11.40 -11.59
CA GLU A 335 -15.53 -12.47 -12.54
C GLU A 335 -15.56 -13.87 -11.89
N GLY A 336 -16.08 -13.97 -10.67
CA GLY A 336 -16.18 -15.20 -9.89
C GLY A 336 -14.87 -15.68 -9.24
N ARG A 337 -13.72 -15.08 -9.57
CA ARG A 337 -12.41 -15.42 -8.99
C ARG A 337 -12.12 -14.57 -7.76
N LYS A 338 -11.56 -15.18 -6.71
CA LYS A 338 -11.07 -14.43 -5.55
C LYS A 338 -9.86 -13.61 -5.94
N ILE A 339 -9.90 -12.30 -5.71
CA ILE A 339 -8.76 -11.40 -5.90
C ILE A 339 -7.94 -11.24 -4.63
N PHE A 340 -8.52 -11.54 -3.47
CA PHE A 340 -7.83 -11.62 -2.18
C PHE A 340 -7.79 -13.07 -1.69
N GLY A 341 -6.62 -13.54 -1.27
CA GLY A 341 -6.44 -14.81 -0.58
C GLY A 341 -6.90 -14.70 0.88
N ARG A 342 -6.07 -14.06 1.72
CA ARG A 342 -6.44 -13.65 3.07
C ARG A 342 -6.66 -12.14 3.08
N ALA A 343 -7.80 -11.71 3.58
CA ALA A 343 -8.05 -10.31 3.86
C ALA A 343 -8.81 -10.19 5.17
N THR A 344 -8.27 -9.39 6.09
CA THR A 344 -8.84 -9.18 7.43
C THR A 344 -8.67 -7.73 7.85
N ALA A 345 -9.65 -7.23 8.61
CA ALA A 345 -9.53 -5.97 9.33
C ALA A 345 -9.79 -6.21 10.82
N THR A 346 -8.89 -5.74 11.68
CA THR A 346 -9.09 -5.67 13.13
C THR A 346 -9.57 -4.28 13.48
N VAL A 347 -10.70 -4.19 14.13
CA VAL A 347 -11.39 -2.93 14.41
C VAL A 347 -11.66 -2.75 15.90
N GLN A 348 -11.56 -1.51 16.37
CA GLN A 348 -11.96 -1.12 17.71
C GLN A 348 -13.47 -0.83 17.72
N LEU A 349 -14.19 -1.38 18.68
CA LEU A 349 -15.63 -1.13 18.90
C LEU A 349 -15.83 -0.21 20.09
N SER A 350 -16.93 0.55 20.09
CA SER A 350 -17.30 1.46 21.19
C SER A 350 -17.94 0.74 22.38
#